data_e9ba77ffe8c57381ea6fd7aef75ce0fe
#
_entry.id   e9ba77ffe8c57381ea6fd7aef75ce0fe
#
_cell.length_a   1.000
_cell.length_b   1.000
_cell.length_c   1.000
_cell.angle_alpha   90.00
_cell.angle_beta   90.00
_cell.angle_gamma   90.00
#
_symmetry.space_group_name_H-M   'P 1'
#
loop_
_entity.id
_entity.type
_entity.pdbx_description
1 polymer ?
#
loop_
_entity_poly.entity_id
_entity_poly.type
_entity_poly.pdbx_seq_one_letter_code
_entity_poly.pdbx_strand_id
1 'polypeptide(L)'
;MFDLVIRNGTVIDGTGNPGRVADVAVSEGRIVAVGEVTEPGENEIDAAGLIVAPGFVDVHTHFDAQVFWDTTLSPSPLHGVTTVISGNCGFTIAPLEAEHGEYMMEMLARVEGMPLTSLQEEIGRAHV
;
A
#
# COMPACT_ATOMS: atom_id res chain seq x y z
N MET A 1 28.23 -1.98 3.53
CA MET A 1 27.21 -2.83 4.21
C MET A 1 25.86 -2.24 3.87
N PHE A 2 24.92 -3.04 3.41
CA PHE A 2 23.56 -2.62 3.03
C PHE A 2 22.64 -2.62 4.27
N ASP A 3 21.54 -1.84 4.24
CA ASP A 3 20.55 -1.80 5.33
C ASP A 3 19.78 -3.13 5.41
N LEU A 4 19.49 -3.71 4.22
CA LEU A 4 18.81 -4.98 4.08
C LEU A 4 19.34 -5.73 2.87
N VAL A 5 19.55 -7.05 3.02
CA VAL A 5 19.75 -7.96 1.89
C VAL A 5 18.74 -9.09 1.96
N ILE A 6 18.02 -9.31 0.86
CA ILE A 6 17.12 -10.44 0.69
C ILE A 6 17.88 -11.46 -0.16
N ARG A 7 18.09 -12.66 0.38
CA ARG A 7 18.91 -13.72 -0.22
C ARG A 7 18.07 -14.79 -0.91
N ASN A 8 18.59 -15.33 -2.01
CA ASN A 8 18.11 -16.59 -2.61
C ASN A 8 16.65 -16.56 -3.12
N GLY A 9 16.01 -15.41 -3.22
CA GLY A 9 14.61 -15.31 -3.61
C GLY A 9 14.40 -15.45 -5.12
N THR A 10 13.23 -15.94 -5.55
CA THR A 10 12.84 -15.84 -6.95
C THR A 10 12.33 -14.43 -7.22
N VAL A 11 13.18 -13.62 -7.84
CA VAL A 11 12.83 -12.21 -8.14
C VAL A 11 11.94 -12.14 -9.37
N ILE A 12 10.78 -11.50 -9.22
CA ILE A 12 9.83 -11.15 -10.28
C ILE A 12 9.69 -9.62 -10.25
N ASP A 13 10.31 -8.93 -11.20
CA ASP A 13 10.49 -7.48 -11.18
C ASP A 13 9.34 -6.67 -11.81
N GLY A 14 8.29 -7.35 -12.29
CA GLY A 14 7.14 -6.71 -12.93
C GLY A 14 7.36 -6.29 -14.38
N THR A 15 8.51 -6.56 -14.99
CA THR A 15 8.80 -6.19 -16.40
C THR A 15 8.23 -7.17 -17.42
N GLY A 16 7.64 -8.29 -16.96
CA GLY A 16 7.16 -9.38 -17.81
C GLY A 16 8.22 -10.45 -18.14
N ASN A 17 9.44 -10.27 -17.67
CA ASN A 17 10.48 -11.28 -17.78
C ASN A 17 10.22 -12.47 -16.83
N PRO A 18 10.70 -13.68 -17.16
CA PRO A 18 10.64 -14.81 -16.23
C PRO A 18 11.35 -14.49 -14.92
N GLY A 19 10.79 -14.99 -13.81
CA GLY A 19 11.43 -14.91 -12.51
C GLY A 19 12.78 -15.62 -12.50
N ARG A 20 13.75 -15.07 -11.74
CA ARG A 20 15.09 -15.63 -11.59
C ARG A 20 15.52 -15.64 -10.13
N VAL A 21 16.28 -16.64 -9.72
CA VAL A 21 16.87 -16.63 -8.39
C VAL A 21 17.95 -15.55 -8.32
N ALA A 22 17.82 -14.66 -7.35
CA ALA A 22 18.75 -13.55 -7.15
C ALA A 22 18.62 -13.01 -5.72
N ASP A 23 19.64 -12.25 -5.29
CA ASP A 23 19.59 -11.42 -4.10
C ASP A 23 19.10 -10.00 -4.44
N VAL A 24 18.54 -9.33 -3.44
CA VAL A 24 18.15 -7.91 -3.55
C VAL A 24 18.78 -7.14 -2.39
N ALA A 25 19.57 -6.12 -2.69
CA ALA A 25 20.17 -5.24 -1.70
C ALA A 25 19.47 -3.87 -1.66
N VAL A 26 19.24 -3.38 -0.44
CA VAL A 26 18.59 -2.11 -0.17
C VAL A 26 19.51 -1.24 0.68
N SER A 27 19.64 0.03 0.31
CA SER A 27 20.27 1.08 1.08
C SER A 27 19.48 2.37 0.99
N GLU A 28 19.32 3.05 2.13
CA GLU A 28 18.61 4.34 2.23
C GLU A 28 17.19 4.26 1.62
N GLY A 29 16.49 3.13 1.85
CA GLY A 29 15.14 2.89 1.36
C GLY A 29 15.06 2.65 -0.16
N ARG A 30 16.18 2.41 -0.85
CA ARG A 30 16.24 2.15 -2.29
C ARG A 30 16.87 0.81 -2.60
N ILE A 31 16.34 0.12 -3.61
CA ILE A 31 16.99 -1.05 -4.18
C ILE A 31 18.24 -0.58 -4.93
N VAL A 32 19.41 -1.03 -4.52
CA VAL A 32 20.70 -0.64 -5.07
C VAL A 32 21.37 -1.75 -5.88
N ALA A 33 20.97 -3.01 -5.65
CA ALA A 33 21.45 -4.15 -6.44
C ALA A 33 20.36 -5.24 -6.53
N VAL A 34 20.32 -5.93 -7.68
CA VAL A 34 19.52 -7.14 -7.91
C VAL A 34 20.38 -8.12 -8.72
N GLY A 35 20.78 -9.22 -8.10
CA GLY A 35 21.67 -10.21 -8.71
C GLY A 35 22.44 -10.97 -7.64
N GLU A 36 23.72 -11.21 -7.86
CA GLU A 36 24.61 -11.76 -6.86
C GLU A 36 25.11 -10.63 -5.95
N VAL A 37 24.81 -10.71 -4.66
CA VAL A 37 25.22 -9.73 -3.64
C VAL A 37 26.16 -10.43 -2.65
N THR A 38 27.45 -10.11 -2.70
CA THR A 38 28.47 -10.73 -1.83
C THR A 38 28.61 -10.02 -0.49
N GLU A 39 28.29 -8.73 -0.44
CA GLU A 39 28.40 -7.91 0.76
C GLU A 39 27.25 -8.19 1.73
N PRO A 40 27.50 -8.15 3.06
CA PRO A 40 26.47 -8.39 4.06
C PRO A 40 25.50 -7.19 4.17
N GLY A 41 24.28 -7.50 4.61
CA GLY A 41 23.32 -6.52 5.10
C GLY A 41 23.38 -6.36 6.63
N GLU A 42 22.95 -5.23 7.14
CA GLU A 42 22.66 -5.06 8.57
C GLU A 42 21.53 -6.01 8.98
N ASN A 43 20.54 -6.15 8.11
CA ASN A 43 19.48 -7.13 8.20
C ASN A 43 19.55 -8.04 6.98
N GLU A 44 19.33 -9.34 7.18
CA GLU A 44 19.28 -10.32 6.09
C GLU A 44 18.01 -11.18 6.21
N ILE A 45 17.36 -11.41 5.07
CA ILE A 45 16.18 -12.28 4.94
C ILE A 45 16.55 -13.40 3.97
N ASP A 46 16.49 -14.65 4.41
CA ASP A 46 16.57 -15.79 3.50
C ASP A 46 15.19 -16.03 2.87
N ALA A 47 15.10 -15.76 1.57
CA ALA A 47 13.91 -15.94 0.75
C ALA A 47 13.99 -17.20 -0.13
N ALA A 48 14.80 -18.19 0.24
CA ALA A 48 14.89 -19.44 -0.49
C ALA A 48 13.50 -20.10 -0.63
N GLY A 49 13.07 -20.36 -1.88
CA GLY A 49 11.75 -20.91 -2.17
C GLY A 49 10.60 -19.90 -2.13
N LEU A 50 10.87 -18.63 -1.85
CA LEU A 50 9.89 -17.55 -1.85
C LEU A 50 10.03 -16.67 -3.09
N ILE A 51 8.96 -15.92 -3.37
CA ILE A 51 8.95 -14.89 -4.42
C ILE A 51 9.31 -13.54 -3.79
N VAL A 52 10.21 -12.81 -4.44
CA VAL A 52 10.53 -11.41 -4.15
C VAL A 52 10.02 -10.57 -5.31
N ALA A 53 9.02 -9.75 -5.04
CA ALA A 53 8.35 -8.93 -6.05
C ALA A 53 8.06 -7.54 -5.50
N PRO A 54 7.82 -6.53 -6.36
CA PRO A 54 7.23 -5.26 -5.94
C PRO A 54 5.91 -5.49 -5.22
N GLY A 55 5.60 -4.66 -4.22
CA GLY A 55 4.31 -4.70 -3.58
C GLY A 55 3.18 -4.35 -4.56
N PHE A 56 1.99 -4.86 -4.29
CA PHE A 56 0.84 -4.58 -5.14
C PHE A 56 0.41 -3.12 -5.03
N VAL A 57 -0.03 -2.57 -6.17
CA VAL A 57 -0.70 -1.27 -6.24
C VAL A 57 -2.19 -1.54 -6.40
N ASP A 58 -2.97 -1.22 -5.37
CA ASP A 58 -4.43 -1.30 -5.44
C ASP A 58 -4.97 0.04 -5.98
N VAL A 59 -5.49 -0.01 -7.18
CA VAL A 59 -5.93 1.19 -7.92
C VAL A 59 -7.39 1.55 -7.68
N HIS A 60 -8.10 0.80 -6.85
CA HIS A 60 -9.52 1.05 -6.57
C HIS A 60 -9.82 0.75 -5.10
N THR A 61 -9.74 1.77 -4.27
CA THR A 61 -9.98 1.68 -2.83
C THR A 61 -10.86 2.80 -2.33
N HIS A 62 -11.45 2.58 -1.14
CA HIS A 62 -12.24 3.57 -0.40
C HIS A 62 -11.61 3.88 0.96
N PHE A 63 -10.28 3.89 1.01
CA PHE A 63 -9.52 4.15 2.24
C PHE A 63 -9.43 5.62 2.62
N ASP A 64 -9.89 6.52 1.77
CA ASP A 64 -9.92 7.96 2.05
C ASP A 64 -10.77 8.32 3.27
N ALA A 65 -11.78 7.51 3.62
CA ALA A 65 -12.47 7.62 4.91
C ALA A 65 -11.79 6.77 6.00
N GLN A 66 -11.44 5.51 5.69
CA GLN A 66 -10.89 4.56 6.67
C GLN A 66 -9.59 5.04 7.31
N VAL A 67 -8.75 5.78 6.59
CA VAL A 67 -7.46 6.29 7.08
C VAL A 67 -7.57 7.13 8.35
N PHE A 68 -8.74 7.70 8.65
CA PHE A 68 -8.95 8.50 9.86
C PHE A 68 -9.05 7.65 11.13
N TRP A 69 -9.45 6.39 11.05
CA TRP A 69 -9.55 5.48 12.20
C TRP A 69 -8.65 4.27 12.10
N ASP A 70 -8.21 3.87 10.90
CA ASP A 70 -7.23 2.82 10.67
C ASP A 70 -6.10 3.33 9.79
N THR A 71 -5.08 3.90 10.42
CA THR A 71 -3.89 4.46 9.75
C THR A 71 -3.03 3.40 9.09
N THR A 72 -3.27 2.13 9.34
CA THR A 72 -2.56 1.01 8.70
C THR A 72 -3.24 0.54 7.42
N LEU A 73 -4.47 1.00 7.16
CA LEU A 73 -5.30 0.61 6.00
C LEU A 73 -5.46 -0.92 5.91
N SER A 74 -5.64 -1.57 7.07
CA SER A 74 -5.80 -3.01 7.17
C SER A 74 -7.12 -3.45 6.48
N PRO A 75 -7.17 -4.62 5.81
CA PRO A 75 -6.13 -5.65 5.80
C PRO A 75 -5.18 -5.59 4.59
N SER A 76 -5.26 -4.59 3.71
CA SER A 76 -4.52 -4.54 2.45
C SER A 76 -3.01 -4.79 2.57
N PRO A 77 -2.28 -4.17 3.54
CA PRO A 77 -0.85 -4.43 3.70
C PRO A 77 -0.53 -5.89 4.05
N LEU A 78 -1.44 -6.58 4.76
CA LEU A 78 -1.27 -7.99 5.12
C LEU A 78 -1.35 -8.92 3.88
N HIS A 79 -1.86 -8.42 2.77
CA HIS A 79 -1.94 -9.11 1.49
C HIS A 79 -0.90 -8.62 0.47
N GLY A 80 0.10 -7.85 0.93
CA GLY A 80 1.20 -7.39 0.09
C GLY A 80 0.90 -6.12 -0.72
N VAL A 81 -0.18 -5.41 -0.42
CA VAL A 81 -0.45 -4.08 -0.99
C VAL A 81 0.44 -3.05 -0.31
N THR A 82 1.22 -2.30 -1.08
CA THR A 82 2.13 -1.25 -0.60
C THR A 82 1.74 0.15 -1.07
N THR A 83 0.82 0.23 -2.00
CA THR A 83 0.32 1.49 -2.55
C THR A 83 -1.17 1.37 -2.83
N VAL A 84 -1.93 2.38 -2.43
CA VAL A 84 -3.37 2.46 -2.72
C VAL A 84 -3.69 3.76 -3.45
N ILE A 85 -4.71 3.72 -4.30
CA ILE A 85 -5.23 4.90 -5.00
C ILE A 85 -6.71 5.02 -4.65
N SER A 86 -7.07 6.12 -3.99
CA SER A 86 -8.45 6.46 -3.68
C SER A 86 -9.08 7.30 -4.78
N GLY A 87 -10.40 7.31 -4.85
CA GLY A 87 -11.17 8.19 -5.74
C GLY A 87 -11.27 7.73 -7.18
N ASN A 88 -10.63 6.64 -7.60
CA ASN A 88 -10.67 6.17 -8.99
C ASN A 88 -12.09 5.81 -9.47
N CYS A 89 -12.97 5.38 -8.59
CA CYS A 89 -14.38 5.09 -8.90
C CYS A 89 -15.27 6.34 -8.94
N GLY A 90 -14.76 7.52 -8.55
CA GLY A 90 -15.52 8.77 -8.41
C GLY A 90 -16.13 9.00 -7.02
N PHE A 91 -16.03 8.03 -6.10
CA PHE A 91 -16.47 8.19 -4.71
C PHE A 91 -15.26 8.51 -3.84
N THR A 92 -15.06 9.79 -3.58
CA THR A 92 -13.95 10.28 -2.77
C THR A 92 -14.39 11.46 -1.91
N ILE A 93 -13.73 11.62 -0.76
CA ILE A 93 -13.94 12.76 0.12
C ILE A 93 -12.87 13.85 -0.04
N ALA A 94 -11.91 13.65 -0.94
CA ALA A 94 -10.85 14.62 -1.20
C ALA A 94 -10.44 14.64 -2.69
N PRO A 95 -10.54 15.79 -3.37
CA PRO A 95 -11.11 17.06 -2.88
C PRO A 95 -12.65 17.03 -2.81
N LEU A 96 -13.24 17.68 -1.82
CA LEU A 96 -14.68 17.74 -1.61
C LEU A 96 -15.07 19.18 -1.22
N GLU A 97 -16.10 19.72 -1.89
CA GLU A 97 -16.72 20.98 -1.48
C GLU A 97 -17.65 20.74 -0.29
N ALA A 98 -17.59 21.63 0.70
CA ALA A 98 -18.30 21.47 1.98
C ALA A 98 -19.82 21.24 1.79
N GLU A 99 -20.43 21.85 0.78
CA GLU A 99 -21.86 21.71 0.48
C GLU A 99 -22.25 20.29 0.01
N HIS A 100 -21.29 19.49 -0.45
CA HIS A 100 -21.51 18.11 -0.90
C HIS A 100 -21.16 17.06 0.16
N GLY A 101 -20.65 17.50 1.32
CA GLY A 101 -20.15 16.62 2.37
C GLY A 101 -21.19 15.62 2.89
N GLU A 102 -22.39 16.12 3.22
CA GLU A 102 -23.47 15.27 3.74
C GLU A 102 -23.91 14.21 2.73
N TYR A 103 -24.11 14.60 1.47
CA TYR A 103 -24.46 13.68 0.40
C TYR A 103 -23.42 12.58 0.18
N MET A 104 -22.13 12.95 0.20
CA MET A 104 -21.04 11.97 0.03
C MET A 104 -20.94 11.00 1.21
N MET A 105 -21.12 11.48 2.45
CA MET A 105 -21.15 10.63 3.62
C MET A 105 -22.31 9.64 3.58
N GLU A 106 -23.50 10.06 3.22
CA GLU A 106 -24.66 9.18 3.06
C GLU A 106 -24.46 8.17 1.94
N MET A 107 -23.80 8.56 0.84
CA MET A 107 -23.49 7.67 -0.26
C MET A 107 -22.46 6.60 0.16
N LEU A 108 -21.36 6.99 0.80
CA LEU A 108 -20.36 6.06 1.32
C LEU A 108 -20.96 5.11 2.37
N ALA A 109 -21.84 5.60 3.25
CA ALA A 109 -22.53 4.75 4.20
C ALA A 109 -23.38 3.68 3.51
N ARG A 110 -24.04 4.02 2.42
CA ARG A 110 -24.92 3.10 1.69
C ARG A 110 -24.16 2.12 0.79
N VAL A 111 -23.14 2.62 0.07
CA VAL A 111 -22.42 1.84 -0.95
C VAL A 111 -21.34 0.97 -0.31
N GLU A 112 -20.60 1.53 0.64
CA GLU A 112 -19.47 0.85 1.29
C GLU A 112 -19.82 0.22 2.65
N GLY A 113 -21.06 0.40 3.11
CA GLY A 113 -21.50 -0.13 4.41
C GLY A 113 -20.83 0.53 5.60
N MET A 114 -20.25 1.73 5.44
CA MET A 114 -19.60 2.48 6.51
C MET A 114 -20.64 3.06 7.46
N PRO A 115 -20.42 3.04 8.79
CA PRO A 115 -21.34 3.68 9.73
C PRO A 115 -21.38 5.20 9.50
N LEU A 116 -22.57 5.75 9.21
CA LEU A 116 -22.73 7.18 8.94
C LEU A 116 -22.21 8.06 10.09
N THR A 117 -22.42 7.61 11.34
CA THR A 117 -21.92 8.32 12.52
C THR A 117 -20.40 8.44 12.52
N SER A 118 -19.68 7.38 12.14
CA SER A 118 -18.22 7.41 12.05
C SER A 118 -17.75 8.35 10.93
N LEU A 119 -18.44 8.35 9.81
CA LEU A 119 -18.15 9.28 8.71
C LEU A 119 -18.35 10.74 9.12
N GLN A 120 -19.44 11.04 9.84
CA GLN A 120 -19.74 12.39 10.33
C GLN A 120 -18.73 12.88 11.37
N GLU A 121 -18.28 12.00 12.27
CA GLU A 121 -17.29 12.33 13.29
C GLU A 121 -15.91 12.60 12.71
N GLU A 122 -15.47 11.80 11.75
CA GLU A 122 -14.10 11.86 11.23
C GLU A 122 -13.97 12.81 10.04
N ILE A 123 -14.87 12.76 9.06
CA ILE A 123 -14.82 13.66 7.89
C ILE A 123 -15.14 15.09 8.30
N GLY A 124 -16.07 15.28 9.22
CA GLY A 124 -16.38 16.62 9.77
C GLY A 124 -15.18 17.31 10.40
N ARG A 125 -14.21 16.57 10.96
CA ARG A 125 -12.97 17.11 11.51
C ARG A 125 -11.94 17.47 10.46
N ALA A 126 -11.95 16.82 9.32
CA ALA A 126 -10.97 17.02 8.24
C ALA A 126 -11.25 18.29 7.40
N HIS A 127 -12.46 18.85 7.51
CA HIS A 127 -12.91 20.03 6.76
C HIS A 127 -13.08 21.29 7.61
N VAL A 128 -12.57 21.32 8.87
CA VAL A 128 -12.57 22.50 9.75
C VAL A 128 -11.25 23.21 9.71
#